data_d0168db127399acfe6ace766b1712c5e
#
_entry.id   d0168db127399acfe6ace766b1712c5e
#
_cell.length_a   1.000
_cell.length_b   1.000
_cell.length_c   1.000
_cell.angle_alpha   90.00
_cell.angle_beta   90.00
_cell.angle_gamma   90.00
#
_symmetry.space_group_name_H-M   'P 1'
#
loop_
_entity.id
_entity.type
_entity.pdbx_description
1 polymer ?
#
loop_
_entity_poly.entity_id
_entity_poly.type
_entity_poly.pdbx_seq_one_letter_code
_entity_poly.pdbx_strand_id
1 'polypeptide(L)'
;MRVCKHVSCAGQNGTPILMDIRRLKSFIVIVDSGSITRAADLLHIAQPALSQQLAALEEHFGHKLLIRSQQGVSMTDAGHAVYRHAQIILRQMEQAQADASAAGNSLAGRVSVGLVPFSSAATLSVDLLAETRKRHPGILLHLTESVGQTYSQMIMNGRLEMALLHGTGPIKGVRFEPILSEEFFLVAHRDFAIEADAKPVSVNTLDGIPLLLPPAYNFVRRAVDTAFTRTRTNLKVVAEVEIVRTLARAVGSGLGATIMPKAIADRIVSESSEPLICRLVSPRIEETLSLCVSDQNPLSEPALAVRDILLELTARLKG
;
A
#
# COMPACT_ATOMS: atom_id res chain seq x y z
N MET A 1 -11.15 45.29 -9.73
CA MET A 1 -9.68 45.32 -9.76
C MET A 1 -9.19 45.53 -8.34
N ARG A 2 -8.95 44.46 -7.60
CA ARG A 2 -8.35 44.46 -6.26
C ARG A 2 -7.12 43.59 -6.30
N VAL A 3 -5.99 44.20 -6.11
CA VAL A 3 -4.63 43.65 -6.16
C VAL A 3 -4.46 42.70 -4.95
N CYS A 4 -4.02 41.47 -5.19
CA CYS A 4 -3.57 40.52 -4.16
C CYS A 4 -2.37 41.14 -3.44
N LYS A 5 -2.50 41.37 -2.12
CA LYS A 5 -1.38 41.73 -1.25
C LYS A 5 -0.46 40.54 -1.09
N HIS A 6 0.82 40.73 -1.40
CA HIS A 6 1.90 39.80 -1.14
C HIS A 6 1.90 39.37 0.35
N VAL A 7 1.85 38.08 0.59
CA VAL A 7 2.22 37.49 1.86
C VAL A 7 3.74 37.45 1.90
N SER A 8 4.32 38.44 2.57
CA SER A 8 5.74 38.49 2.85
C SER A 8 6.02 37.66 4.09
N CYS A 9 6.61 36.49 3.91
CA CYS A 9 7.31 35.78 4.97
C CYS A 9 8.75 36.34 5.04
N ALA A 10 8.92 37.44 5.75
CA ALA A 10 10.25 37.99 6.04
C ALA A 10 10.81 37.22 7.26
N GLY A 11 11.87 36.44 7.04
CA GLY A 11 12.81 36.07 8.11
C GLY A 11 13.54 37.29 8.63
N GLN A 12 14.02 37.28 9.86
CA GLN A 12 14.61 38.43 10.57
C GLN A 12 15.89 39.02 9.96
N ASN A 13 16.33 38.54 8.78
CA ASN A 13 17.42 39.16 8.00
C ASN A 13 17.04 39.13 6.52
N GLY A 14 16.46 40.14 6.07
CA GLY A 14 16.15 40.80 4.79
C GLY A 14 16.48 40.17 3.42
N THR A 15 16.80 38.90 3.30
CA THR A 15 16.96 38.19 2.01
C THR A 15 15.90 37.08 1.91
N PRO A 16 15.04 37.05 0.88
CA PRO A 16 14.15 35.94 0.67
C PRO A 16 15.02 34.71 0.33
N ILE A 17 15.20 33.82 1.30
CA ILE A 17 15.88 32.54 1.06
C ILE A 17 14.92 31.73 0.18
N LEU A 18 15.12 31.78 -1.12
CA LEU A 18 14.40 30.93 -2.06
C LEU A 18 14.72 29.47 -1.70
N MET A 19 13.71 28.71 -1.31
CA MET A 19 13.87 27.29 -1.04
C MET A 19 14.26 26.57 -2.33
N ASP A 20 15.46 26.00 -2.36
CA ASP A 20 15.94 25.21 -3.51
C ASP A 20 15.40 23.79 -3.43
N ILE A 21 14.64 23.39 -4.45
CA ILE A 21 14.06 22.05 -4.61
C ILE A 21 15.13 20.96 -4.56
N ARG A 22 16.35 21.23 -5.02
CA ARG A 22 17.47 20.31 -4.91
C ARG A 22 17.77 19.94 -3.45
N ARG A 23 17.63 20.88 -2.51
CA ARG A 23 17.80 20.63 -1.09
C ARG A 23 16.72 19.70 -0.52
N LEU A 24 15.47 19.85 -0.97
CA LEU A 24 14.39 18.91 -0.60
C LEU A 24 14.67 17.50 -1.12
N LYS A 25 15.11 17.37 -2.38
CA LYS A 25 15.52 16.09 -2.95
C LYS A 25 16.66 15.46 -2.16
N SER A 26 17.70 16.22 -1.86
CA SER A 26 18.83 15.78 -1.06
C SER A 26 18.42 15.30 0.34
N PHE A 27 17.53 16.04 1.00
CA PHE A 27 16.99 15.66 2.30
C PHE A 27 16.23 14.32 2.24
N ILE A 28 15.37 14.13 1.24
CA ILE A 28 14.64 12.85 1.05
C ILE A 28 15.63 11.70 0.85
N VAL A 29 16.65 11.85 -0.01
CA VAL A 29 17.64 10.79 -0.25
C VAL A 29 18.44 10.46 1.02
N ILE A 30 18.78 11.45 1.84
CA ILE A 30 19.43 11.22 3.15
C ILE A 30 18.54 10.37 4.06
N VAL A 31 17.26 10.73 4.18
CA VAL A 31 16.29 10.00 5.00
C VAL A 31 16.12 8.56 4.52
N ASP A 32 15.90 8.38 3.22
CA ASP A 32 15.62 7.06 2.62
C ASP A 32 16.83 6.11 2.69
N SER A 33 18.05 6.66 2.59
CA SER A 33 19.28 5.86 2.72
C SER A 33 19.70 5.61 4.16
N GLY A 34 19.19 6.40 5.13
CA GLY A 34 19.57 6.37 6.55
C GLY A 34 21.02 6.82 6.82
N SER A 35 21.72 7.39 5.82
CA SER A 35 23.13 7.77 5.93
C SER A 35 23.47 8.91 4.97
N ILE A 36 24.11 9.96 5.50
CA ILE A 36 24.56 11.09 4.66
C ILE A 36 25.62 10.66 3.65
N THR A 37 26.54 9.78 4.04
CA THR A 37 27.58 9.26 3.13
C THR A 37 26.97 8.47 2.00
N ARG A 38 26.08 7.52 2.28
CA ARG A 38 25.39 6.73 1.28
C ARG A 38 24.54 7.60 0.37
N ALA A 39 23.87 8.62 0.91
CA ALA A 39 23.11 9.58 0.12
C ALA A 39 23.99 10.40 -0.83
N ALA A 40 25.20 10.79 -0.38
CA ALA A 40 26.16 11.52 -1.20
C ALA A 40 26.63 10.67 -2.39
N ASP A 41 26.90 9.37 -2.17
CA ASP A 41 27.23 8.41 -3.23
C ASP A 41 26.07 8.26 -4.23
N LEU A 42 24.83 8.11 -3.76
CA LEU A 42 23.62 8.00 -4.59
C LEU A 42 23.35 9.26 -5.43
N LEU A 43 23.69 10.42 -4.91
CA LEU A 43 23.51 11.71 -5.57
C LEU A 43 24.72 12.12 -6.41
N HIS A 44 25.82 11.35 -6.37
CA HIS A 44 27.09 11.65 -7.06
C HIS A 44 27.66 13.03 -6.69
N ILE A 45 27.59 13.40 -5.40
CA ILE A 45 28.14 14.66 -4.87
C ILE A 45 29.05 14.38 -3.66
N ALA A 46 29.93 15.33 -3.35
CA ALA A 46 30.79 15.22 -2.17
C ALA A 46 29.95 15.30 -0.88
N GLN A 47 30.22 14.43 0.10
CA GLN A 47 29.51 14.40 1.40
C GLN A 47 29.52 15.77 2.11
N PRO A 48 30.60 16.59 2.10
CA PRO A 48 30.56 17.94 2.70
C PRO A 48 29.54 18.85 2.02
N ALA A 49 29.40 18.77 0.70
CA ALA A 49 28.42 19.58 -0.05
C ALA A 49 26.98 19.17 0.32
N LEU A 50 26.70 17.87 0.45
CA LEU A 50 25.41 17.35 0.89
C LEU A 50 25.09 17.82 2.33
N SER A 51 26.09 17.78 3.24
CA SER A 51 25.92 18.27 4.60
C SER A 51 25.63 19.78 4.65
N GLN A 52 26.22 20.57 3.77
CA GLN A 52 25.91 22.00 3.62
C GLN A 52 24.48 22.22 3.10
N GLN A 53 24.02 21.45 2.12
CA GLN A 53 22.65 21.52 1.62
C GLN A 53 21.63 21.23 2.72
N LEU A 54 21.90 20.20 3.55
CA LEU A 54 21.06 19.88 4.70
C LEU A 54 21.07 21.01 5.73
N ALA A 55 22.23 21.55 6.08
CA ALA A 55 22.35 22.64 7.05
C ALA A 55 21.57 23.89 6.58
N ALA A 56 21.68 24.24 5.30
CA ALA A 56 20.93 25.35 4.72
C ALA A 56 19.42 25.10 4.67
N LEU A 57 18.97 23.84 4.55
CA LEU A 57 17.55 23.48 4.64
C LEU A 57 17.05 23.60 6.08
N GLU A 58 17.83 23.12 7.06
CA GLU A 58 17.53 23.26 8.50
C GLU A 58 17.47 24.73 8.94
N GLU A 59 18.38 25.54 8.43
CA GLU A 59 18.38 26.98 8.66
C GLU A 59 17.11 27.65 8.09
N HIS A 60 16.72 27.29 6.86
CA HIS A 60 15.51 27.80 6.23
C HIS A 60 14.25 27.52 7.06
N PHE A 61 14.13 26.32 7.65
CA PHE A 61 12.99 25.96 8.49
C PHE A 61 13.16 26.38 9.96
N GLY A 62 14.34 26.85 10.36
CA GLY A 62 14.64 27.22 11.75
C GLY A 62 14.67 26.04 12.73
N HIS A 63 14.70 24.80 12.22
CA HIS A 63 14.66 23.58 13.01
C HIS A 63 15.66 22.54 12.49
N LYS A 64 16.22 21.75 13.42
CA LYS A 64 16.91 20.53 13.04
C LYS A 64 15.89 19.52 12.48
N LEU A 65 16.18 19.00 11.31
CA LEU A 65 15.32 18.01 10.62
C LEU A 65 15.81 16.59 10.87
N LEU A 66 17.12 16.42 11.14
CA LEU A 66 17.74 15.11 11.36
C LEU A 66 18.54 15.05 12.67
N ILE A 67 18.48 13.87 13.28
CA ILE A 67 19.33 13.48 14.41
C ILE A 67 20.39 12.54 13.86
N ARG A 68 21.67 12.83 14.13
CA ARG A 68 22.80 11.99 13.73
C ARG A 68 23.23 11.12 14.92
N SER A 69 23.45 9.84 14.67
CA SER A 69 23.94 8.88 15.66
C SER A 69 25.00 7.97 15.03
N GLN A 70 25.65 7.15 15.84
CA GLN A 70 26.57 6.12 15.33
C GLN A 70 25.85 5.06 14.47
N GLN A 71 24.54 4.91 14.63
CA GLN A 71 23.70 3.97 13.89
C GLN A 71 23.16 4.56 12.57
N GLY A 72 23.42 5.85 12.29
CA GLY A 72 22.97 6.53 11.09
C GLY A 72 22.19 7.82 11.38
N VAL A 73 21.16 8.07 10.55
CA VAL A 73 20.36 9.28 10.59
C VAL A 73 18.90 8.93 10.84
N SER A 74 18.24 9.63 11.78
CA SER A 74 16.80 9.57 12.04
C SER A 74 16.17 10.95 11.92
N MET A 75 14.86 11.01 11.66
CA MET A 75 14.14 12.27 11.56
C MET A 75 13.72 12.80 12.94
N THR A 76 13.70 14.12 13.08
CA THR A 76 12.97 14.82 14.16
C THR A 76 11.48 14.92 13.78
N ASP A 77 10.62 15.39 14.69
CA ASP A 77 9.22 15.68 14.38
C ASP A 77 9.08 16.73 13.24
N ALA A 78 9.92 17.78 13.26
CA ALA A 78 10.02 18.74 12.18
C ALA A 78 10.51 18.08 10.88
N GLY A 79 11.47 17.15 10.96
CA GLY A 79 11.94 16.34 9.86
C GLY A 79 10.83 15.53 9.22
N HIS A 80 9.99 14.84 10.01
CA HIS A 80 8.83 14.10 9.54
C HIS A 80 7.83 15.00 8.80
N ALA A 81 7.56 16.19 9.34
CA ALA A 81 6.66 17.15 8.68
C ALA A 81 7.24 17.63 7.33
N VAL A 82 8.50 18.07 7.30
CA VAL A 82 9.15 18.53 6.06
C VAL A 82 9.27 17.40 5.04
N TYR A 83 9.58 16.18 5.46
CA TYR A 83 9.70 15.01 4.59
C TYR A 83 8.40 14.72 3.82
N ARG A 84 7.24 14.74 4.53
CA ARG A 84 5.92 14.57 3.88
C ARG A 84 5.67 15.63 2.80
N HIS A 85 5.87 16.90 3.14
CA HIS A 85 5.65 17.99 2.19
C HIS A 85 6.66 17.98 1.03
N ALA A 86 7.92 17.64 1.31
CA ALA A 86 8.96 17.55 0.29
C ALA A 86 8.63 16.49 -0.77
N GLN A 87 8.13 15.32 -0.36
CA GLN A 87 7.71 14.27 -1.29
C GLN A 87 6.55 14.73 -2.19
N ILE A 88 5.56 15.42 -1.63
CA ILE A 88 4.42 15.94 -2.38
C ILE A 88 4.90 17.01 -3.40
N ILE A 89 5.77 17.94 -2.97
CA ILE A 89 6.31 19.01 -3.84
C ILE A 89 7.09 18.40 -5.01
N LEU A 90 8.00 17.45 -4.75
CA LEU A 90 8.80 16.82 -5.81
C LEU A 90 7.91 16.08 -6.80
N ARG A 91 6.91 15.36 -6.32
CA ARG A 91 5.97 14.66 -7.20
C ARG A 91 5.14 15.61 -8.05
N GLN A 92 4.65 16.72 -7.48
CA GLN A 92 3.92 17.74 -8.25
C GLN A 92 4.80 18.37 -9.34
N MET A 93 6.08 18.54 -9.08
CA MET A 93 7.03 19.00 -10.11
C MET A 93 7.25 17.98 -11.21
N GLU A 94 7.43 16.69 -10.86
CA GLU A 94 7.55 15.61 -11.84
C GLU A 94 6.29 15.53 -12.72
N GLN A 95 5.11 15.70 -12.11
CA GLN A 95 3.85 15.72 -12.83
C GLN A 95 3.74 16.94 -13.75
N ALA A 96 4.06 18.14 -13.26
CA ALA A 96 4.04 19.35 -14.09
C ALA A 96 5.02 19.24 -15.28
N GLN A 97 6.16 18.59 -15.09
CA GLN A 97 7.11 18.34 -16.16
C GLN A 97 6.59 17.29 -17.17
N ALA A 98 5.90 16.26 -16.70
CA ALA A 98 5.24 15.28 -17.56
C ALA A 98 4.12 15.93 -18.38
N ASP A 99 3.26 16.74 -17.74
CA ASP A 99 2.15 17.45 -18.40
C ASP A 99 2.68 18.43 -19.46
N ALA A 100 3.74 19.17 -19.16
CA ALA A 100 4.38 20.07 -20.12
C ALA A 100 5.03 19.33 -21.31
N SER A 101 5.50 18.10 -21.08
CA SER A 101 6.14 17.27 -22.11
C SER A 101 5.14 16.48 -22.95
N ALA A 102 3.94 16.23 -22.42
CA ALA A 102 2.86 15.56 -23.11
C ALA A 102 2.23 16.54 -24.12
N ALA A 103 2.85 16.65 -25.32
CA ALA A 103 2.39 17.52 -26.40
C ALA A 103 0.88 17.31 -26.69
N GLY A 104 0.03 17.93 -25.92
CA GLY A 104 -1.35 18.30 -26.21
C GLY A 104 -2.47 17.30 -26.00
N ASN A 105 -2.28 15.95 -25.94
CA ASN A 105 -3.46 15.05 -25.94
C ASN A 105 -3.30 13.69 -25.23
N SER A 106 -2.20 13.34 -24.60
CA SER A 106 -2.07 12.07 -23.88
C SER A 106 -1.74 12.30 -22.41
N LEU A 107 -2.52 11.70 -21.51
CA LEU A 107 -2.18 11.65 -20.09
C LEU A 107 -0.82 10.98 -19.93
N ALA A 108 0.11 11.66 -19.26
CA ALA A 108 1.45 11.15 -18.99
C ALA A 108 1.83 11.39 -17.52
N GLY A 109 2.79 10.62 -17.02
CA GLY A 109 3.27 10.74 -15.66
C GLY A 109 3.37 9.40 -14.96
N ARG A 110 3.85 9.43 -13.70
CA ARG A 110 3.95 8.24 -12.86
C ARG A 110 2.74 8.15 -11.93
N VAL A 111 2.09 6.99 -11.92
CA VAL A 111 1.00 6.68 -10.96
C VAL A 111 1.39 5.48 -10.13
N SER A 112 1.35 5.62 -8.80
CA SER A 112 1.71 4.56 -7.85
C SER A 112 0.48 4.03 -7.15
N VAL A 113 0.24 2.70 -7.25
CA VAL A 113 -0.91 2.01 -6.70
C VAL A 113 -0.47 0.88 -5.79
N GLY A 114 -1.03 0.83 -4.58
CA GLY A 114 -0.83 -0.24 -3.60
C GLY A 114 -1.93 -1.28 -3.67
N LEU A 115 -1.57 -2.56 -3.70
CA LEU A 115 -2.52 -3.67 -3.69
C LEU A 115 -2.20 -4.57 -2.50
N VAL A 116 -3.16 -4.76 -1.56
CA VAL A 116 -2.90 -5.65 -0.42
C VAL A 116 -2.85 -7.10 -0.88
N PRO A 117 -1.86 -7.88 -0.43
CA PRO A 117 -1.82 -9.32 -0.66
C PRO A 117 -3.01 -10.01 0.03
N PHE A 118 -3.27 -11.25 -0.33
CA PHE A 118 -4.37 -12.07 0.20
C PHE A 118 -5.77 -11.47 -0.02
N SER A 119 -5.96 -10.67 -1.07
CA SER A 119 -7.25 -10.10 -1.46
C SER A 119 -7.48 -10.19 -2.97
N SER A 120 -8.71 -9.94 -3.40
CA SER A 120 -9.02 -9.79 -4.83
C SER A 120 -8.25 -8.62 -5.47
N ALA A 121 -7.82 -7.63 -4.67
CA ALA A 121 -6.98 -6.53 -5.16
C ALA A 121 -5.69 -7.05 -5.83
N ALA A 122 -5.01 -8.02 -5.22
CA ALA A 122 -3.77 -8.58 -5.76
C ALA A 122 -3.97 -9.28 -7.11
N THR A 123 -5.18 -9.83 -7.37
CA THR A 123 -5.50 -10.50 -8.64
C THR A 123 -5.70 -9.53 -9.80
N LEU A 124 -5.98 -8.25 -9.51
CA LEU A 124 -6.20 -7.22 -10.53
C LEU A 124 -4.92 -6.63 -11.12
N SER A 125 -3.75 -6.97 -10.59
CA SER A 125 -2.48 -6.34 -10.95
C SER A 125 -2.17 -6.39 -12.45
N VAL A 126 -2.34 -7.55 -13.08
CA VAL A 126 -2.05 -7.75 -14.51
C VAL A 126 -3.07 -7.03 -15.38
N ASP A 127 -4.35 -7.12 -15.06
CA ASP A 127 -5.41 -6.45 -15.81
C ASP A 127 -5.29 -4.93 -15.72
N LEU A 128 -4.94 -4.41 -14.54
CA LEU A 128 -4.69 -2.98 -14.35
C LEU A 128 -3.51 -2.49 -15.19
N LEU A 129 -2.42 -3.26 -15.25
CA LEU A 129 -1.28 -2.96 -16.13
C LEU A 129 -1.68 -2.96 -17.60
N ALA A 130 -2.42 -3.99 -18.04
CA ALA A 130 -2.83 -4.16 -19.43
C ALA A 130 -3.77 -3.02 -19.88
N GLU A 131 -4.83 -2.74 -19.08
CA GLU A 131 -5.80 -1.69 -19.42
C GLU A 131 -5.18 -0.29 -19.35
N THR A 132 -4.32 -0.02 -18.37
CA THR A 132 -3.61 1.27 -18.28
C THR A 132 -2.71 1.47 -19.48
N ARG A 133 -1.91 0.48 -19.86
CA ARG A 133 -1.03 0.57 -21.03
C ARG A 133 -1.81 0.75 -22.34
N LYS A 134 -2.96 0.09 -22.47
CA LYS A 134 -3.82 0.18 -23.65
C LYS A 134 -4.50 1.55 -23.79
N ARG A 135 -5.05 2.09 -22.70
CA ARG A 135 -5.84 3.34 -22.74
C ARG A 135 -4.95 4.58 -22.59
N HIS A 136 -3.89 4.48 -21.82
CA HIS A 136 -3.00 5.60 -21.44
C HIS A 136 -1.52 5.20 -21.50
N PRO A 137 -0.97 5.01 -22.72
CA PRO A 137 0.41 4.52 -22.92
C PRO A 137 1.48 5.46 -22.35
N GLY A 138 1.16 6.73 -22.09
CA GLY A 138 2.05 7.71 -21.45
C GLY A 138 2.15 7.57 -19.93
N ILE A 139 1.28 6.76 -19.29
CA ILE A 139 1.30 6.55 -17.85
C ILE A 139 2.31 5.46 -17.49
N LEU A 140 3.29 5.80 -16.66
CA LEU A 140 4.16 4.83 -15.98
C LEU A 140 3.47 4.34 -14.71
N LEU A 141 2.81 3.18 -14.79
CA LEU A 141 2.15 2.58 -13.63
C LEU A 141 3.18 1.87 -12.75
N HIS A 142 3.21 2.23 -11.46
CA HIS A 142 4.01 1.58 -10.42
C HIS A 142 3.09 0.82 -9.48
N LEU A 143 3.12 -0.51 -9.52
CA LEU A 143 2.38 -1.36 -8.60
C LEU A 143 3.27 -1.83 -7.46
N THR A 144 2.72 -1.88 -6.27
CA THR A 144 3.42 -2.41 -5.10
C THR A 144 2.48 -3.26 -4.24
N GLU A 145 3.03 -4.33 -3.66
CA GLU A 145 2.33 -5.14 -2.67
C GLU A 145 3.00 -4.95 -1.30
N SER A 146 2.20 -4.64 -0.29
CA SER A 146 2.66 -4.49 1.10
C SER A 146 1.47 -4.58 2.07
N VAL A 147 1.77 -4.53 3.37
CA VAL A 147 0.75 -4.53 4.41
C VAL A 147 0.02 -3.19 4.50
N GLY A 148 -1.28 -3.22 4.86
CA GLY A 148 -2.15 -2.05 4.83
C GLY A 148 -1.66 -0.85 5.64
N GLN A 149 -1.00 -1.07 6.79
CA GLN A 149 -0.45 0.02 7.61
C GLN A 149 0.65 0.81 6.86
N THR A 150 1.51 0.11 6.12
CA THR A 150 2.54 0.75 5.28
C THR A 150 1.90 1.64 4.22
N TYR A 151 0.84 1.17 3.57
CA TYR A 151 0.15 1.95 2.53
C TYR A 151 -0.51 3.21 3.07
N SER A 152 -1.14 3.16 4.24
CA SER A 152 -1.72 4.36 4.85
C SER A 152 -0.67 5.44 5.04
N GLN A 153 0.52 5.07 5.52
CA GLN A 153 1.64 6.01 5.64
C GLN A 153 2.15 6.49 4.27
N MET A 154 2.25 5.61 3.28
CA MET A 154 2.69 5.98 1.93
C MET A 154 1.71 6.93 1.25
N ILE A 155 0.41 6.76 1.45
CA ILE A 155 -0.63 7.69 0.95
C ILE A 155 -0.49 9.06 1.64
N MET A 156 -0.40 9.09 2.97
CA MET A 156 -0.23 10.34 3.72
C MET A 156 1.04 11.10 3.35
N ASN A 157 2.12 10.37 3.05
CA ASN A 157 3.40 10.95 2.65
C ASN A 157 3.49 11.23 1.14
N GLY A 158 2.42 10.95 0.37
CA GLY A 158 2.40 11.15 -1.07
C GLY A 158 3.28 10.19 -1.88
N ARG A 159 3.74 9.07 -1.30
CA ARG A 159 4.47 8.01 -2.03
C ARG A 159 3.55 7.12 -2.85
N LEU A 160 2.28 7.02 -2.48
CA LEU A 160 1.22 6.38 -3.24
C LEU A 160 0.11 7.38 -3.50
N GLU A 161 -0.47 7.34 -4.69
CA GLU A 161 -1.69 8.05 -5.01
C GLU A 161 -2.89 7.36 -4.40
N MET A 162 -2.92 6.04 -4.50
CA MET A 162 -4.04 5.23 -4.04
C MET A 162 -3.60 3.82 -3.65
N ALA A 163 -4.42 3.15 -2.86
CA ALA A 163 -4.26 1.73 -2.56
C ALA A 163 -5.62 1.07 -2.39
N LEU A 164 -5.70 -0.23 -2.65
CA LEU A 164 -6.81 -1.07 -2.21
C LEU A 164 -6.46 -1.68 -0.85
N LEU A 165 -7.23 -1.33 0.18
CA LEU A 165 -7.01 -1.74 1.57
C LEU A 165 -8.29 -2.38 2.14
N HIS A 166 -8.11 -3.29 3.08
CA HIS A 166 -9.25 -3.79 3.87
C HIS A 166 -9.62 -2.81 4.98
N GLY A 167 -10.92 -2.71 5.23
CA GLY A 167 -11.52 -1.84 6.24
C GLY A 167 -12.21 -0.62 5.65
N THR A 168 -12.86 0.13 6.53
CA THR A 168 -13.63 1.34 6.20
C THR A 168 -13.10 2.58 6.90
N GLY A 169 -11.92 2.51 7.50
CA GLY A 169 -11.35 3.58 8.34
C GLY A 169 -11.86 3.54 9.79
N PRO A 170 -11.69 4.63 10.55
CA PRO A 170 -10.98 5.84 10.16
C PRO A 170 -9.46 5.74 10.33
N ILE A 171 -8.72 6.19 9.34
CA ILE A 171 -7.29 6.49 9.47
C ILE A 171 -7.12 7.97 9.12
N LYS A 172 -6.57 8.76 10.05
CA LYS A 172 -6.36 10.20 9.82
C LYS A 172 -5.46 10.41 8.59
N GLY A 173 -5.88 11.27 7.68
CA GLY A 173 -5.14 11.57 6.46
C GLY A 173 -5.46 10.64 5.27
N VAL A 174 -6.34 9.64 5.46
CA VAL A 174 -6.73 8.69 4.41
C VAL A 174 -8.25 8.58 4.34
N ARG A 175 -8.80 8.82 3.15
CA ARG A 175 -10.22 8.60 2.83
C ARG A 175 -10.41 7.19 2.30
N PHE A 176 -11.37 6.47 2.86
CA PHE A 176 -11.77 5.14 2.46
C PHE A 176 -13.07 5.20 1.66
N GLU A 177 -13.05 4.63 0.48
CA GLU A 177 -14.22 4.47 -0.39
C GLU A 177 -14.51 2.96 -0.53
N PRO A 178 -15.53 2.41 0.17
CA PRO A 178 -15.85 0.98 0.09
C PRO A 178 -16.19 0.57 -1.34
N ILE A 179 -15.55 -0.53 -1.82
CA ILE A 179 -15.74 -1.01 -3.19
C ILE A 179 -16.53 -2.32 -3.20
N LEU A 180 -16.09 -3.31 -2.44
CA LEU A 180 -16.71 -4.63 -2.39
C LEU A 180 -16.51 -5.28 -1.02
N SER A 181 -17.35 -6.28 -0.70
CA SER A 181 -17.16 -7.16 0.44
C SER A 181 -16.56 -8.49 -0.04
N GLU A 182 -15.54 -8.96 0.64
CA GLU A 182 -14.88 -10.23 0.36
C GLU A 182 -15.32 -11.28 1.37
N GLU A 183 -15.92 -12.38 0.87
CA GLU A 183 -16.27 -13.56 1.68
C GLU A 183 -15.09 -14.52 1.78
N PHE A 184 -14.98 -15.20 2.91
CA PHE A 184 -13.86 -16.10 3.20
C PHE A 184 -14.25 -17.56 3.02
N PHE A 185 -13.35 -18.30 2.42
CA PHE A 185 -13.48 -19.71 2.11
C PHE A 185 -12.38 -20.52 2.80
N LEU A 186 -12.78 -21.65 3.35
CA LEU A 186 -11.83 -22.68 3.77
C LEU A 186 -11.27 -23.38 2.53
N VAL A 187 -9.95 -23.55 2.50
CA VAL A 187 -9.26 -24.40 1.52
C VAL A 187 -8.47 -25.45 2.28
N ALA A 188 -8.71 -26.72 1.98
CA ALA A 188 -8.09 -27.85 2.66
C ALA A 188 -7.81 -29.00 1.70
N HIS A 189 -6.78 -29.80 2.00
CA HIS A 189 -6.58 -31.08 1.32
C HIS A 189 -7.73 -32.03 1.70
N ARG A 190 -8.13 -32.90 0.77
CA ARG A 190 -9.25 -33.83 0.98
C ARG A 190 -9.04 -34.82 2.15
N ASP A 191 -7.81 -35.04 2.58
CA ASP A 191 -7.48 -35.93 3.69
C ASP A 191 -7.84 -35.36 5.06
N PHE A 192 -8.16 -34.05 5.13
CA PHE A 192 -8.77 -33.52 6.34
C PHE A 192 -10.21 -34.00 6.43
N ALA A 193 -10.60 -34.42 7.63
CA ALA A 193 -11.97 -34.95 7.92
C ALA A 193 -13.02 -33.82 7.89
N ILE A 194 -13.14 -33.14 6.74
CA ILE A 194 -14.14 -32.12 6.47
C ILE A 194 -15.17 -32.73 5.52
N GLU A 195 -16.43 -32.76 5.95
CA GLU A 195 -17.51 -33.34 5.15
C GLU A 195 -17.54 -32.74 3.73
N ALA A 196 -17.60 -33.59 2.72
CA ALA A 196 -17.51 -33.22 1.31
C ALA A 196 -18.83 -32.70 0.70
N ASP A 197 -19.86 -32.44 1.52
CA ASP A 197 -21.14 -31.89 1.02
C ASP A 197 -21.05 -30.42 0.61
N ALA A 198 -21.98 -29.93 -0.19
CA ALA A 198 -21.92 -28.55 -0.76
C ALA A 198 -22.28 -27.43 0.22
N LYS A 199 -22.43 -27.71 1.51
CA LYS A 199 -22.84 -26.72 2.53
C LYS A 199 -21.65 -25.88 3.03
N PRO A 200 -21.87 -24.66 3.52
CA PRO A 200 -20.82 -23.89 4.22
C PRO A 200 -20.24 -24.70 5.39
N VAL A 201 -18.92 -24.58 5.57
CA VAL A 201 -18.22 -25.26 6.68
C VAL A 201 -18.39 -24.45 7.96
N SER A 202 -18.89 -25.08 9.00
CA SER A 202 -18.98 -24.40 10.32
C SER A 202 -17.60 -24.19 10.92
N VAL A 203 -17.35 -22.98 11.46
CA VAL A 203 -16.10 -22.70 12.21
C VAL A 203 -15.92 -23.70 13.36
N ASN A 204 -17.01 -24.14 13.99
CA ASN A 204 -16.96 -25.10 15.10
C ASN A 204 -16.39 -26.47 14.68
N THR A 205 -16.58 -26.88 13.42
CA THR A 205 -16.01 -28.14 12.90
C THR A 205 -14.52 -28.03 12.60
N LEU A 206 -13.95 -26.84 12.69
CA LEU A 206 -12.53 -26.58 12.49
C LEU A 206 -11.72 -26.63 13.79
N ASP A 207 -12.36 -27.01 14.92
CA ASP A 207 -11.67 -27.13 16.20
C ASP A 207 -10.51 -28.13 16.10
N GLY A 208 -9.30 -27.66 16.45
CA GLY A 208 -8.08 -28.47 16.38
C GLY A 208 -7.54 -28.79 14.98
N ILE A 209 -8.22 -28.39 13.90
CA ILE A 209 -7.70 -28.50 12.53
C ILE A 209 -6.44 -27.61 12.41
N PRO A 210 -5.30 -28.14 11.91
CA PRO A 210 -4.09 -27.35 11.72
C PRO A 210 -4.30 -26.31 10.60
N LEU A 211 -4.17 -25.02 10.93
CA LEU A 211 -4.33 -23.92 9.99
C LEU A 211 -2.99 -23.25 9.68
N LEU A 212 -2.82 -22.93 8.40
CA LEU A 212 -1.75 -22.13 7.84
C LEU A 212 -2.35 -20.75 7.54
N LEU A 213 -1.92 -19.71 8.25
CA LEU A 213 -2.51 -18.37 8.15
C LEU A 213 -1.40 -17.31 8.04
N PRO A 214 -1.71 -16.09 7.57
CA PRO A 214 -0.79 -14.97 7.70
C PRO A 214 -0.54 -14.60 9.17
N PRO A 215 0.51 -13.81 9.48
CA PRO A 215 0.77 -13.30 10.82
C PRO A 215 -0.37 -12.43 11.38
N ALA A 216 -0.39 -12.25 12.69
CA ALA A 216 -1.46 -11.58 13.44
C ALA A 216 -1.74 -10.11 13.02
N TYR A 217 -0.77 -9.41 12.43
CA TYR A 217 -0.97 -8.06 11.90
C TYR A 217 -1.75 -8.03 10.56
N ASN A 218 -1.91 -9.17 9.88
CA ASN A 218 -2.63 -9.28 8.62
C ASN A 218 -4.15 -9.28 8.86
N PHE A 219 -4.90 -8.65 7.96
CA PHE A 219 -6.36 -8.55 8.06
C PHE A 219 -7.05 -9.93 7.99
N VAL A 220 -6.57 -10.85 7.14
CA VAL A 220 -7.11 -12.22 7.05
C VAL A 220 -7.03 -12.90 8.41
N ARG A 221 -5.87 -12.84 9.05
CA ARG A 221 -5.67 -13.43 10.36
C ARG A 221 -6.62 -12.83 11.40
N ARG A 222 -6.76 -11.51 11.47
CA ARG A 222 -7.67 -10.85 12.41
C ARG A 222 -9.13 -11.22 12.18
N ALA A 223 -9.57 -11.33 10.92
CA ALA A 223 -10.92 -11.74 10.58
C ALA A 223 -11.20 -13.18 11.05
N VAL A 224 -10.25 -14.10 10.81
CA VAL A 224 -10.31 -15.48 11.26
C VAL A 224 -10.29 -15.57 12.79
N ASP A 225 -9.34 -14.91 13.46
CA ASP A 225 -9.24 -14.85 14.93
C ASP A 225 -10.56 -14.38 15.55
N THR A 226 -11.18 -13.35 14.97
CA THR A 226 -12.48 -12.82 15.41
C THR A 226 -13.59 -13.86 15.27
N ALA A 227 -13.66 -14.59 14.15
CA ALA A 227 -14.67 -15.61 13.91
C ALA A 227 -14.54 -16.77 14.91
N PHE A 228 -13.31 -17.28 15.12
CA PHE A 228 -13.04 -18.35 16.07
C PHE A 228 -13.33 -17.93 17.53
N THR A 229 -12.99 -16.70 17.89
CA THR A 229 -13.32 -16.16 19.22
C THR A 229 -14.84 -16.07 19.42
N ARG A 230 -15.59 -15.57 18.44
CA ARG A 230 -17.06 -15.45 18.52
C ARG A 230 -17.76 -16.79 18.64
N THR A 231 -17.23 -17.82 17.99
CA THR A 231 -17.79 -19.20 18.05
C THR A 231 -17.22 -20.01 19.21
N ARG A 232 -16.28 -19.46 20.00
CA ARG A 232 -15.57 -20.15 21.08
C ARG A 232 -14.86 -21.42 20.61
N THR A 233 -14.36 -21.43 19.38
CA THR A 233 -13.63 -22.53 18.75
C THR A 233 -12.14 -22.32 18.97
N ASN A 234 -11.38 -23.38 19.20
CA ASN A 234 -9.93 -23.28 19.37
C ASN A 234 -9.24 -23.17 18.00
N LEU A 235 -8.57 -22.04 17.79
CA LEU A 235 -7.79 -21.79 16.58
C LEU A 235 -6.38 -22.39 16.71
N LYS A 236 -6.09 -23.43 15.93
CA LYS A 236 -4.78 -24.08 15.92
C LYS A 236 -3.96 -23.63 14.71
N VAL A 237 -3.19 -22.56 14.86
CA VAL A 237 -2.25 -22.09 13.82
C VAL A 237 -0.94 -22.87 13.97
N VAL A 238 -0.54 -23.58 12.91
CA VAL A 238 0.66 -24.42 12.91
C VAL A 238 1.83 -23.76 12.16
N ALA A 239 1.55 -22.79 11.28
CA ALA A 239 2.57 -21.95 10.65
C ALA A 239 1.98 -20.61 10.23
N GLU A 240 2.81 -19.56 10.24
CA GLU A 240 2.51 -18.25 9.68
C GLU A 240 3.18 -18.11 8.31
N VAL A 241 2.36 -17.83 7.27
CA VAL A 241 2.82 -17.80 5.87
C VAL A 241 2.32 -16.53 5.18
N GLU A 242 3.24 -15.68 4.72
CA GLU A 242 2.91 -14.43 4.01
C GLU A 242 2.99 -14.55 2.48
N ILE A 243 3.48 -15.66 1.97
CA ILE A 243 3.69 -15.88 0.54
C ILE A 243 2.58 -16.78 0.02
N VAL A 244 1.67 -16.23 -0.80
CA VAL A 244 0.49 -16.97 -1.35
C VAL A 244 0.92 -18.26 -2.04
N ARG A 245 1.97 -18.24 -2.85
CA ARG A 245 2.46 -19.43 -3.55
C ARG A 245 2.97 -20.53 -2.61
N THR A 246 3.66 -20.14 -1.53
CA THR A 246 4.10 -21.10 -0.50
C THR A 246 2.89 -21.68 0.23
N LEU A 247 1.92 -20.84 0.57
CA LEU A 247 0.67 -21.26 1.20
C LEU A 247 -0.09 -22.26 0.32
N ALA A 248 -0.25 -21.97 -0.97
CA ALA A 248 -0.93 -22.86 -1.92
C ALA A 248 -0.28 -24.26 -1.95
N ARG A 249 1.05 -24.32 -2.05
CA ARG A 249 1.79 -25.59 -2.06
C ARG A 249 1.69 -26.33 -0.72
N ALA A 250 1.75 -25.61 0.40
CA ALA A 250 1.66 -26.21 1.72
C ALA A 250 0.26 -26.83 1.96
N VAL A 251 -0.80 -26.14 1.56
CA VAL A 251 -2.18 -26.65 1.61
C VAL A 251 -2.33 -27.87 0.68
N GLY A 252 -1.82 -27.77 -0.55
CA GLY A 252 -1.83 -28.88 -1.51
C GLY A 252 -1.07 -30.13 -1.03
N SER A 253 -0.02 -29.94 -0.23
CA SER A 253 0.73 -31.05 0.39
C SER A 253 0.10 -31.57 1.70
N GLY A 254 -1.08 -31.10 2.09
CA GLY A 254 -1.76 -31.56 3.31
C GLY A 254 -1.12 -31.11 4.63
N LEU A 255 -0.23 -30.10 4.62
CA LEU A 255 0.44 -29.62 5.85
C LEU A 255 -0.50 -28.87 6.78
N GLY A 256 -1.64 -28.39 6.28
CA GLY A 256 -2.68 -27.69 7.01
C GLY A 256 -3.75 -27.16 6.06
N ALA A 257 -4.87 -26.71 6.61
CA ALA A 257 -5.90 -25.99 5.87
C ALA A 257 -5.64 -24.46 5.95
N THR A 258 -6.35 -23.69 5.17
CA THR A 258 -6.32 -22.23 5.26
C THR A 258 -7.71 -21.62 5.08
N ILE A 259 -7.90 -20.38 5.56
CA ILE A 259 -9.13 -19.61 5.37
C ILE A 259 -8.76 -18.29 4.72
N MET A 260 -9.24 -18.05 3.51
CA MET A 260 -8.84 -16.93 2.66
C MET A 260 -10.05 -16.30 1.95
N PRO A 261 -9.95 -15.03 1.55
CA PRO A 261 -10.91 -14.43 0.61
C PRO A 261 -11.04 -15.27 -0.67
N LYS A 262 -12.24 -15.26 -1.26
CA LYS A 262 -12.61 -16.10 -2.42
C LYS A 262 -11.56 -16.11 -3.53
N ALA A 263 -11.10 -14.94 -3.97
CA ALA A 263 -10.15 -14.83 -5.07
C ALA A 263 -8.80 -15.53 -4.78
N ILE A 264 -8.35 -15.51 -3.52
CA ILE A 264 -7.13 -16.20 -3.10
C ILE A 264 -7.39 -17.69 -2.91
N ALA A 265 -8.56 -18.07 -2.36
CA ALA A 265 -8.97 -19.45 -2.25
C ALA A 265 -9.01 -20.14 -3.61
N ASP A 266 -9.63 -19.50 -4.62
CA ASP A 266 -9.67 -19.99 -6.01
C ASP A 266 -8.27 -20.13 -6.61
N ARG A 267 -7.40 -19.16 -6.35
CA ARG A 267 -6.00 -19.22 -6.80
C ARG A 267 -5.25 -20.37 -6.18
N ILE A 268 -5.41 -20.62 -4.88
CA ILE A 268 -4.81 -21.77 -4.20
C ILE A 268 -5.28 -23.08 -4.83
N VAL A 269 -6.57 -23.19 -5.11
CA VAL A 269 -7.15 -24.37 -5.77
C VAL A 269 -6.60 -24.55 -7.19
N SER A 270 -6.52 -23.47 -7.97
CA SER A 270 -6.04 -23.53 -9.37
C SER A 270 -4.54 -23.81 -9.51
N GLU A 271 -3.73 -23.39 -8.53
CA GLU A 271 -2.28 -23.65 -8.49
C GLU A 271 -1.91 -25.03 -7.90
N SER A 272 -2.88 -25.75 -7.31
CA SER A 272 -2.65 -27.08 -6.73
C SER A 272 -2.80 -28.16 -7.78
N SER A 273 -1.87 -29.14 -7.78
CA SER A 273 -2.00 -30.38 -8.54
C SER A 273 -2.93 -31.40 -7.86
N GLU A 274 -3.17 -31.20 -6.56
CA GLU A 274 -3.98 -32.08 -5.74
C GLU A 274 -5.41 -31.55 -5.59
N PRO A 275 -6.41 -32.43 -5.47
CA PRO A 275 -7.80 -32.01 -5.29
C PRO A 275 -8.00 -31.41 -3.90
N LEU A 276 -8.40 -30.13 -3.86
CA LEU A 276 -8.67 -29.38 -2.64
C LEU A 276 -10.17 -29.20 -2.42
N ILE A 277 -10.57 -29.16 -1.15
CA ILE A 277 -11.88 -28.70 -0.71
C ILE A 277 -11.81 -27.17 -0.64
N CYS A 278 -12.76 -26.48 -1.30
CA CYS A 278 -12.89 -25.03 -1.20
C CYS A 278 -14.34 -24.68 -0.87
N ARG A 279 -14.60 -24.11 0.31
CA ARG A 279 -15.96 -23.93 0.81
C ARG A 279 -16.12 -22.68 1.66
N LEU A 280 -17.29 -22.05 1.51
CA LEU A 280 -17.65 -20.89 2.31
C LEU A 280 -17.65 -21.26 3.80
N VAL A 281 -17.14 -20.36 4.64
CA VAL A 281 -17.11 -20.52 6.10
C VAL A 281 -18.40 -19.98 6.73
N SER A 282 -18.91 -20.64 7.76
CA SER A 282 -20.11 -20.24 8.52
C SER A 282 -19.82 -20.21 10.02
N PRO A 283 -20.19 -19.16 10.77
CA PRO A 283 -20.79 -17.91 10.27
C PRO A 283 -19.90 -17.23 9.26
N ARG A 284 -20.51 -16.47 8.33
CA ARG A 284 -19.76 -15.77 7.29
C ARG A 284 -18.69 -14.86 7.89
N ILE A 285 -17.51 -14.96 7.34
CA ILE A 285 -16.43 -14.00 7.55
C ILE A 285 -16.41 -13.10 6.33
N GLU A 286 -16.59 -11.81 6.54
CA GLU A 286 -16.61 -10.80 5.48
C GLU A 286 -15.72 -9.64 5.85
N GLU A 287 -14.95 -9.13 4.88
CA GLU A 287 -14.14 -7.94 5.02
C GLU A 287 -14.38 -6.99 3.86
N THR A 288 -14.51 -5.71 4.16
CA THR A 288 -14.70 -4.68 3.15
C THR A 288 -13.36 -4.31 2.52
N LEU A 289 -13.25 -4.42 1.20
CA LEU A 289 -12.16 -3.86 0.42
C LEU A 289 -12.54 -2.43 0.00
N SER A 290 -11.68 -1.47 0.29
CA SER A 290 -11.88 -0.04 0.01
C SER A 290 -10.76 0.51 -0.86
N LEU A 291 -11.10 1.44 -1.75
CA LEU A 291 -10.14 2.33 -2.38
C LEU A 291 -9.76 3.42 -1.37
N CYS A 292 -8.47 3.57 -1.16
CA CYS A 292 -7.91 4.52 -0.21
C CYS A 292 -7.06 5.55 -0.93
N VAL A 293 -7.33 6.80 -0.65
CA VAL A 293 -6.63 7.97 -1.20
C VAL A 293 -6.33 8.97 -0.09
N SER A 294 -5.45 9.94 -0.34
CA SER A 294 -5.23 11.04 0.61
C SER A 294 -6.52 11.88 0.76
N ASP A 295 -6.85 12.28 1.98
CA ASP A 295 -7.91 13.25 2.26
C ASP A 295 -7.44 14.71 2.11
N GLN A 296 -6.11 14.94 2.01
CA GLN A 296 -5.47 16.24 1.94
C GLN A 296 -5.02 16.62 0.54
N ASN A 297 -4.65 15.63 -0.27
CA ASN A 297 -4.08 15.87 -1.59
C ASN A 297 -5.01 15.28 -2.68
N PRO A 298 -5.44 16.09 -3.66
CA PRO A 298 -6.22 15.58 -4.78
C PRO A 298 -5.35 14.63 -5.63
N LEU A 299 -6.00 13.66 -6.27
CA LEU A 299 -5.37 12.83 -7.28
C LEU A 299 -4.99 13.66 -8.50
N SER A 300 -3.85 13.36 -9.13
CA SER A 300 -3.49 13.92 -10.43
C SER A 300 -4.42 13.38 -11.53
N GLU A 301 -4.51 14.05 -12.69
CA GLU A 301 -5.32 13.56 -13.82
C GLU A 301 -4.93 12.14 -14.27
N PRO A 302 -3.64 11.77 -14.41
CA PRO A 302 -3.27 10.39 -14.67
C PRO A 302 -3.72 9.40 -13.58
N ALA A 303 -3.68 9.83 -12.30
CA ALA A 303 -4.13 8.98 -11.20
C ALA A 303 -5.66 8.81 -11.19
N LEU A 304 -6.43 9.82 -11.59
CA LEU A 304 -7.88 9.70 -11.80
C LEU A 304 -8.21 8.69 -12.89
N ALA A 305 -7.51 8.72 -14.01
CA ALA A 305 -7.70 7.75 -15.09
C ALA A 305 -7.39 6.30 -14.63
N VAL A 306 -6.31 6.10 -13.87
CA VAL A 306 -5.99 4.78 -13.31
C VAL A 306 -7.01 4.34 -12.26
N ARG A 307 -7.51 5.26 -11.44
CA ARG A 307 -8.59 5.00 -10.47
C ARG A 307 -9.85 4.49 -11.19
N ASP A 308 -10.24 5.14 -12.27
CA ASP A 308 -11.45 4.77 -13.00
C ASP A 308 -11.32 3.37 -13.62
N ILE A 309 -10.15 3.03 -14.18
CA ILE A 309 -9.85 1.67 -14.63
C ILE A 309 -9.93 0.68 -13.46
N LEU A 310 -9.36 1.01 -12.31
CA LEU A 310 -9.38 0.15 -11.14
C LEU A 310 -10.80 -0.11 -10.63
N LEU A 311 -11.66 0.92 -10.62
CA LEU A 311 -13.08 0.80 -10.26
C LEU A 311 -13.86 -0.06 -11.26
N GLU A 312 -13.59 0.07 -12.56
CA GLU A 312 -14.19 -0.80 -13.59
C GLU A 312 -13.78 -2.27 -13.39
N LEU A 313 -12.51 -2.53 -13.11
CA LEU A 313 -12.01 -3.89 -12.88
C LEU A 313 -12.60 -4.49 -11.60
N THR A 314 -12.69 -3.71 -10.52
CA THR A 314 -13.31 -4.19 -9.27
C THR A 314 -14.81 -4.43 -9.40
N ALA A 315 -15.51 -3.68 -10.26
CA ALA A 315 -16.92 -3.93 -10.53
C ALA A 315 -17.17 -5.29 -11.22
N ARG A 316 -16.22 -5.77 -12.04
CA ARG A 316 -16.29 -7.10 -12.67
C ARG A 316 -16.13 -8.26 -11.67
N LEU A 317 -15.53 -8.01 -10.51
CA LEU A 317 -15.40 -9.03 -9.46
C LEU A 317 -16.70 -9.24 -8.66
N LYS A 318 -17.70 -8.36 -8.82
CA LYS A 318 -18.99 -8.45 -8.12
C LYS A 318 -20.00 -9.37 -8.83
N GLY A 319 -19.75 -9.74 -10.06
CA GLY A 319 -20.59 -10.62 -10.88
C GLY A 319 -20.05 -12.02 -10.92
#